data_ad82b411e0a85689496686a49cd66a10
#
_entry.id   ad82b411e0a85689496686a49cd66a10
#
_cell.length_a   1.000
_cell.length_b   1.000
_cell.length_c   1.000
_cell.angle_alpha   90.00
_cell.angle_beta   90.00
_cell.angle_gamma   90.00
#
_symmetry.space_group_name_H-M   'P 1'
#
loop_
_entity.id
_entity.type
_entity.pdbx_description
1 polymer ?
#
loop_
_entity_poly.entity_id
_entity_poly.type
_entity_poly.pdbx_seq_one_letter_code
_entity_poly.pdbx_strand_id
1 'polypeptide(L)'
;MCKIILVILISLLLQGCYSKEEIQSAEKIINASSEEVSSCLLLDTIQSHGNLSLDNARFQLKLIASRLGATHLVETKTLPYIFDENFIGVILKGQAFKCPLEQGPIKDNEKSKLTFSPDEYQYLLYSNFDDGFFFNRHLHRPPPPPHFFRGKRFHRHH
;
A
#
# COMPACT_ATOMS: atom_id res chain seq x y z
N MET A 1 22.03 9.39 -39.82
CA MET A 1 21.18 8.42 -39.12
C MET A 1 21.68 8.10 -37.71
N CYS A 2 22.97 7.87 -37.48
CA CYS A 2 23.50 7.52 -36.13
C CYS A 2 23.26 8.61 -35.04
N LYS A 3 23.32 9.91 -35.38
CA LYS A 3 23.10 11.00 -34.41
C LYS A 3 21.65 11.08 -33.92
N ILE A 4 20.65 10.72 -34.75
CA ILE A 4 19.25 10.75 -34.36
C ILE A 4 18.92 9.59 -33.40
N ILE A 5 19.51 8.42 -33.64
CA ILE A 5 19.35 7.25 -32.77
C ILE A 5 19.95 7.52 -31.40
N LEU A 6 21.11 8.19 -31.33
CA LEU A 6 21.75 8.55 -30.06
C LEU A 6 20.89 9.51 -29.22
N VAL A 7 20.25 10.50 -29.86
CA VAL A 7 19.39 11.47 -29.17
C VAL A 7 18.13 10.79 -28.61
N ILE A 8 17.53 9.85 -29.37
CA ILE A 8 16.37 9.07 -28.92
C ILE A 8 16.75 8.17 -27.73
N LEU A 9 17.94 7.55 -27.79
CA LEU A 9 18.42 6.69 -26.68
C LEU A 9 18.65 7.49 -25.39
N ILE A 10 19.22 8.69 -25.49
CA ILE A 10 19.46 9.58 -24.34
C ILE A 10 18.12 10.09 -23.76
N SER A 11 17.14 10.42 -24.61
CA SER A 11 15.83 10.86 -24.12
C SER A 11 15.04 9.74 -23.41
N LEU A 12 15.24 8.48 -23.77
CA LEU A 12 14.65 7.32 -23.09
C LEU A 12 15.30 7.04 -21.72
N LEU A 13 16.56 7.37 -21.54
CA LEU A 13 17.26 7.18 -20.25
C LEU A 13 16.88 8.22 -19.20
N LEU A 14 16.29 9.36 -19.58
CA LEU A 14 15.94 10.45 -18.68
C LEU A 14 14.52 10.31 -18.07
N GLN A 15 13.74 9.31 -18.45
CA GLN A 15 12.33 9.20 -18.04
C GLN A 15 12.10 8.48 -16.69
N GLY A 16 13.13 8.06 -15.98
CA GLY A 16 13.02 7.19 -14.80
C GLY A 16 13.15 7.83 -13.42
N CYS A 17 13.49 9.11 -13.31
CA CYS A 17 13.74 9.74 -12.00
C CYS A 17 12.62 10.72 -11.64
N TYR A 18 12.05 10.60 -10.46
CA TYR A 18 11.22 11.66 -9.88
C TYR A 18 12.06 12.92 -9.72
N SER A 19 11.48 14.06 -10.06
CA SER A 19 12.17 15.35 -9.84
C SER A 19 12.25 15.62 -8.33
N LYS A 20 13.28 16.38 -7.93
CA LYS A 20 13.43 16.80 -6.53
C LYS A 20 12.20 17.58 -6.03
N GLU A 21 11.57 18.33 -6.90
CA GLU A 21 10.36 19.11 -6.62
C GLU A 21 9.16 18.22 -6.36
N GLU A 22 8.98 17.13 -7.14
CA GLU A 22 7.92 16.15 -6.90
C GLU A 22 8.08 15.44 -5.56
N ILE A 23 9.30 15.06 -5.21
CA ILE A 23 9.61 14.43 -3.91
C ILE A 23 9.25 15.39 -2.77
N GLN A 24 9.71 16.64 -2.83
CA GLN A 24 9.40 17.65 -1.82
C GLN A 24 7.89 17.96 -1.73
N SER A 25 7.18 17.91 -2.86
CA SER A 25 5.73 18.10 -2.88
C SER A 25 5.00 16.93 -2.23
N ALA A 26 5.45 15.69 -2.47
CA ALA A 26 4.91 14.50 -1.83
C ALA A 26 5.13 14.48 -0.32
N GLU A 27 6.29 14.93 0.15
CA GLU A 27 6.61 15.02 1.59
C GLU A 27 5.71 16.01 2.34
N LYS A 28 5.14 16.99 1.66
CA LYS A 28 4.19 17.94 2.25
C LYS A 28 2.77 17.38 2.40
N ILE A 29 2.45 16.26 1.77
CA ILE A 29 1.15 15.61 1.90
C ILE A 29 1.03 15.01 3.29
N ILE A 30 0.03 15.41 4.03
CA ILE A 30 -0.23 15.02 5.41
C ILE A 30 -1.15 13.79 5.42
N ASN A 31 -0.78 12.73 6.14
CA ASN A 31 -1.67 11.61 6.39
C ASN A 31 -2.68 12.01 7.46
N ALA A 32 -3.96 11.78 7.17
CA ALA A 32 -5.09 12.15 8.03
C ALA A 32 -6.06 10.99 8.19
N SER A 33 -6.89 11.03 9.21
CA SER A 33 -8.07 10.18 9.31
C SER A 33 -9.25 10.77 8.51
N SER A 34 -10.24 9.95 8.18
CA SER A 34 -11.45 10.39 7.48
C SER A 34 -12.22 11.47 8.25
N GLU A 35 -12.15 11.42 9.57
CA GLU A 35 -12.82 12.39 10.46
C GLU A 35 -12.18 13.77 10.36
N GLU A 36 -10.83 13.82 10.34
CA GLU A 36 -10.05 15.05 10.29
C GLU A 36 -10.22 15.83 8.97
N VAL A 37 -10.57 15.13 7.88
CA VAL A 37 -10.75 15.74 6.55
C VAL A 37 -12.20 15.79 6.10
N SER A 38 -13.16 15.57 7.01
CA SER A 38 -14.60 15.52 6.69
C SER A 38 -15.15 16.80 6.05
N SER A 39 -14.53 17.96 6.31
CA SER A 39 -14.87 19.26 5.72
C SER A 39 -14.06 19.60 4.47
N CYS A 40 -13.11 18.74 4.06
CA CYS A 40 -12.24 18.97 2.93
C CYS A 40 -12.83 18.45 1.61
N LEU A 41 -12.37 19.00 0.49
CA LEU A 41 -12.78 18.55 -0.83
C LEU A 41 -12.05 17.25 -1.20
N LEU A 42 -12.80 16.17 -1.43
CA LEU A 42 -12.27 14.96 -2.04
C LEU A 42 -11.92 15.25 -3.51
N LEU A 43 -10.65 15.04 -3.87
CA LEU A 43 -10.20 15.21 -5.26
C LEU A 43 -10.33 13.90 -6.04
N ASP A 44 -9.82 12.79 -5.47
CA ASP A 44 -9.88 11.48 -6.15
C ASP A 44 -9.63 10.34 -5.17
N THR A 45 -10.00 9.12 -5.59
CA THR A 45 -9.59 7.87 -4.96
C THR A 45 -8.43 7.29 -5.75
N ILE A 46 -7.29 7.11 -5.10
CA ILE A 46 -6.01 6.78 -5.72
C ILE A 46 -5.46 5.45 -5.18
N GLN A 47 -4.58 4.83 -5.96
CA GLN A 47 -3.86 3.63 -5.50
C GLN A 47 -2.40 3.66 -5.97
N SER A 48 -1.52 3.08 -5.16
CA SER A 48 -0.14 2.84 -5.55
C SER A 48 -0.05 1.69 -6.56
N HIS A 49 1.08 1.60 -7.29
CA HIS A 49 1.44 0.35 -7.96
C HIS A 49 1.84 -0.71 -6.92
N GLY A 50 2.06 -1.95 -7.37
CA GLY A 50 2.61 -2.99 -6.50
C GLY A 50 4.03 -2.63 -6.03
N ASN A 51 4.25 -2.70 -4.73
CA ASN A 51 5.50 -2.32 -4.07
C ASN A 51 6.00 -3.41 -3.15
N LEU A 52 7.33 -3.45 -2.95
CA LEU A 52 7.98 -4.38 -2.05
C LEU A 52 7.76 -4.04 -0.58
N SER A 53 7.44 -2.78 -0.26
CA SER A 53 7.18 -2.33 1.10
C SER A 53 6.01 -1.35 1.15
N LEU A 54 5.36 -1.30 2.31
CA LEU A 54 4.26 -0.38 2.57
C LEU A 54 4.72 1.10 2.51
N ASP A 55 5.94 1.39 2.97
CA ASP A 55 6.48 2.75 2.94
C ASP A 55 6.70 3.26 1.51
N ASN A 56 7.16 2.39 0.61
CA ASN A 56 7.26 2.73 -0.80
C ASN A 56 5.89 2.93 -1.44
N ALA A 57 4.90 2.09 -1.09
CA ALA A 57 3.53 2.25 -1.54
C ALA A 57 2.93 3.58 -1.05
N ARG A 58 3.18 3.94 0.21
CA ARG A 58 2.76 5.22 0.81
C ARG A 58 3.39 6.42 0.13
N PHE A 59 4.71 6.35 -0.11
CA PHE A 59 5.41 7.40 -0.83
C PHE A 59 4.84 7.61 -2.25
N GLN A 60 4.59 6.53 -3.00
CA GLN A 60 3.95 6.62 -4.31
C GLN A 60 2.54 7.22 -4.24
N LEU A 61 1.77 6.86 -3.21
CA LEU A 61 0.44 7.41 -3.02
C LEU A 61 0.50 8.93 -2.76
N LYS A 62 1.46 9.38 -1.94
CA LYS A 62 1.72 10.82 -1.71
C LYS A 62 2.17 11.54 -2.98
N LEU A 63 2.96 10.91 -3.84
CA LEU A 63 3.33 11.47 -5.15
C LEU A 63 2.11 11.66 -6.05
N ILE A 64 1.22 10.67 -6.13
CA ILE A 64 -0.01 10.78 -6.92
C ILE A 64 -0.89 11.89 -6.35
N ALA A 65 -1.09 11.93 -5.03
CA ALA A 65 -1.88 12.95 -4.35
C ALA A 65 -1.32 14.36 -4.60
N SER A 66 -0.02 14.56 -4.55
CA SER A 66 0.62 15.85 -4.80
C SER A 66 0.39 16.35 -6.23
N ARG A 67 0.43 15.46 -7.22
CA ARG A 67 0.14 15.78 -8.63
C ARG A 67 -1.31 16.22 -8.85
N LEU A 68 -2.24 15.72 -8.04
CA LEU A 68 -3.64 16.16 -8.02
C LEU A 68 -3.85 17.49 -7.28
N GLY A 69 -2.81 18.03 -6.63
CA GLY A 69 -2.90 19.25 -5.83
C GLY A 69 -3.56 19.03 -4.46
N ALA A 70 -3.55 17.80 -3.97
CA ALA A 70 -4.01 17.46 -2.63
C ALA A 70 -3.09 18.06 -1.56
N THR A 71 -3.65 18.24 -0.37
CA THR A 71 -2.92 18.62 0.84
C THR A 71 -2.91 17.49 1.86
N HIS A 72 -3.91 16.62 1.80
CA HIS A 72 -4.10 15.52 2.75
C HIS A 72 -4.39 14.21 2.02
N LEU A 73 -3.99 13.11 2.66
CA LEU A 73 -4.20 11.74 2.19
C LEU A 73 -4.80 10.91 3.32
N VAL A 74 -5.88 10.18 3.01
CA VAL A 74 -6.45 9.16 3.87
C VAL A 74 -6.15 7.79 3.30
N GLU A 75 -5.43 6.96 4.03
CA GLU A 75 -5.19 5.57 3.66
C GLU A 75 -6.46 4.75 3.95
N THR A 76 -6.96 4.02 2.96
CA THR A 76 -8.25 3.31 3.09
C THR A 76 -8.12 1.81 3.12
N LYS A 77 -7.17 1.23 2.37
CA LYS A 77 -7.02 -0.21 2.28
C LYS A 77 -5.63 -0.62 1.80
N THR A 78 -5.10 -1.68 2.39
CA THR A 78 -3.96 -2.43 1.87
C THR A 78 -4.44 -3.66 1.10
N LEU A 79 -3.78 -3.98 -0.01
CA LEU A 79 -4.03 -5.18 -0.80
C LEU A 79 -2.69 -5.89 -1.06
N PRO A 80 -2.65 -7.22 -0.98
CA PRO A 80 -1.46 -7.97 -1.36
C PRO A 80 -1.22 -7.82 -2.87
N TYR A 81 0.04 -7.77 -3.27
CA TYR A 81 0.48 -7.83 -4.65
C TYR A 81 1.48 -8.97 -4.81
N ILE A 82 1.20 -9.89 -5.69
CA ILE A 82 2.02 -11.07 -5.91
C ILE A 82 3.02 -10.77 -7.02
N PHE A 83 4.32 -10.74 -6.69
CA PHE A 83 5.40 -10.59 -7.67
C PHE A 83 5.79 -11.94 -8.29
N ASP A 84 5.90 -12.97 -7.44
CA ASP A 84 6.14 -14.36 -7.81
C ASP A 84 5.59 -15.31 -6.72
N GLU A 85 5.81 -16.61 -6.87
CA GLU A 85 5.27 -17.63 -5.96
C GLU A 85 5.72 -17.45 -4.48
N ASN A 86 6.82 -16.74 -4.24
CA ASN A 86 7.44 -16.60 -2.91
C ASN A 86 7.45 -15.16 -2.38
N PHE A 87 7.01 -14.20 -3.17
CA PHE A 87 7.15 -12.80 -2.80
C PHE A 87 5.83 -12.03 -2.90
N ILE A 88 5.39 -11.53 -1.74
CA ILE A 88 4.18 -10.73 -1.61
C ILE A 88 4.57 -9.28 -1.31
N GLY A 89 4.21 -8.40 -2.23
CA GLY A 89 4.26 -6.97 -2.03
C GLY A 89 2.92 -6.40 -1.61
N VAL A 90 2.78 -5.09 -1.65
CA VAL A 90 1.60 -4.35 -1.22
C VAL A 90 1.17 -3.31 -2.24
N ILE A 91 -0.13 -3.18 -2.41
CA ILE A 91 -0.79 -2.04 -3.03
C ILE A 91 -1.51 -1.29 -1.92
N LEU A 92 -1.30 0.02 -1.84
CA LEU A 92 -2.01 0.88 -0.90
C LEU A 92 -3.07 1.69 -1.67
N LYS A 93 -4.29 1.72 -1.17
CA LYS A 93 -5.38 2.57 -1.65
C LYS A 93 -5.62 3.70 -0.67
N GLY A 94 -5.99 4.86 -1.20
CA GLY A 94 -6.30 6.03 -0.40
C GLY A 94 -7.18 7.03 -1.13
N GLN A 95 -7.53 8.08 -0.42
CA GLN A 95 -8.31 9.20 -0.91
C GLN A 95 -7.49 10.49 -0.74
N ALA A 96 -7.40 11.27 -1.83
CA ALA A 96 -6.69 12.53 -1.87
C ALA A 96 -7.66 13.68 -1.61
N PHE A 97 -7.35 14.52 -0.61
CA PHE A 97 -8.19 15.64 -0.20
C PHE A 97 -7.44 16.98 -0.35
N LYS A 98 -8.19 18.01 -0.70
CA LYS A 98 -7.74 19.39 -0.63
C LYS A 98 -8.47 20.10 0.50
N CYS A 99 -7.76 20.37 1.58
CA CYS A 99 -8.28 21.13 2.70
C CYS A 99 -7.98 22.62 2.52
N PRO A 100 -8.90 23.51 2.87
CA PRO A 100 -8.61 24.95 2.99
C PRO A 100 -7.53 25.20 4.03
N LEU A 101 -6.87 26.36 3.95
CA LEU A 101 -5.93 26.80 4.97
C LEU A 101 -6.64 26.79 6.34
N GLU A 102 -5.97 26.28 7.36
CA GLU A 102 -6.46 26.12 8.74
C GLU A 102 -7.52 25.01 8.95
N GLN A 103 -7.87 24.24 7.92
CA GLN A 103 -8.72 23.05 8.07
C GLN A 103 -7.90 21.79 7.83
N GLY A 104 -8.17 20.76 8.64
CA GLY A 104 -7.43 19.51 8.62
C GLY A 104 -6.22 19.52 9.56
N PRO A 105 -5.58 18.36 9.77
CA PRO A 105 -4.42 18.23 10.66
C PRO A 105 -3.20 18.94 10.05
N ILE A 106 -2.35 19.49 10.94
CA ILE A 106 -1.12 20.18 10.54
C ILE A 106 0.06 19.18 10.45
N LYS A 107 -0.09 17.98 11.02
CA LYS A 107 0.94 16.93 11.09
C LYS A 107 0.36 15.59 10.71
N ASP A 108 1.22 14.71 10.22
CA ASP A 108 0.88 13.31 9.94
C ASP A 108 0.23 12.66 11.17
N ASN A 109 -0.92 12.06 10.96
CA ASN A 109 -1.59 11.25 11.96
C ASN A 109 -1.06 9.80 11.86
N GLU A 110 -0.12 9.45 12.73
CA GLU A 110 0.49 8.11 12.75
C GLU A 110 -0.54 6.99 12.98
N LYS A 111 -1.64 7.30 13.71
CA LYS A 111 -2.70 6.31 13.98
C LYS A 111 -3.59 6.03 12.76
N SER A 112 -3.61 6.92 11.78
CA SER A 112 -4.37 6.73 10.54
C SER A 112 -3.59 5.95 9.49
N LYS A 113 -2.30 5.69 9.70
CA LYS A 113 -1.48 4.88 8.78
C LYS A 113 -1.84 3.40 8.92
N LEU A 114 -2.12 2.78 7.79
CA LEU A 114 -2.41 1.35 7.74
C LEU A 114 -1.14 0.52 7.94
N THR A 115 -1.31 -0.68 8.46
CA THR A 115 -0.25 -1.69 8.57
C THR A 115 -0.48 -2.78 7.52
N PHE A 116 0.57 -3.49 7.17
CA PHE A 116 0.53 -4.61 6.25
C PHE A 116 1.46 -5.71 6.76
N SER A 117 0.89 -6.90 6.99
CA SER A 117 1.64 -8.09 7.34
C SER A 117 1.57 -9.08 6.17
N PRO A 118 2.69 -9.35 5.48
CA PRO A 118 2.71 -10.33 4.40
C PRO A 118 2.28 -11.72 4.84
N ASP A 119 2.61 -12.12 6.08
CA ASP A 119 2.32 -13.45 6.61
C ASP A 119 0.82 -13.72 6.73
N GLU A 120 0.03 -12.71 7.09
CA GLU A 120 -1.42 -12.81 7.18
C GLU A 120 -2.05 -13.08 5.80
N TYR A 121 -1.55 -12.43 4.76
CA TYR A 121 -2.03 -12.61 3.40
C TYR A 121 -1.52 -13.90 2.76
N GLN A 122 -0.35 -14.37 3.12
CA GLN A 122 0.20 -15.63 2.65
C GLN A 122 -0.72 -16.80 3.08
N TYR A 123 -1.21 -16.78 4.32
CA TYR A 123 -2.17 -17.77 4.80
C TYR A 123 -3.49 -17.74 4.01
N LEU A 124 -4.03 -16.55 3.71
CA LEU A 124 -5.26 -16.40 2.94
C LEU A 124 -5.11 -16.87 1.49
N LEU A 125 -3.96 -16.69 0.88
CA LEU A 125 -3.67 -17.20 -0.47
C LEU A 125 -3.66 -18.72 -0.48
N TYR A 126 -3.01 -19.37 0.47
CA TYR A 126 -2.97 -20.83 0.55
C TYR A 126 -4.35 -21.43 0.89
N SER A 127 -5.15 -20.81 1.74
CA SER A 127 -6.47 -21.32 2.12
C SER A 127 -7.50 -21.26 1.00
N ASN A 128 -7.38 -20.30 0.06
CA ASN A 128 -8.29 -20.18 -1.07
C ASN A 128 -7.90 -21.07 -2.27
N PHE A 129 -6.70 -21.63 -2.28
CA PHE A 129 -6.26 -22.56 -3.33
C PHE A 129 -6.68 -24.01 -3.09
N ASP A 130 -7.16 -24.36 -1.89
CA ASP A 130 -7.60 -25.72 -1.55
C ASP A 130 -9.03 -26.04 -2.09
N ASP A 131 -9.78 -25.04 -2.57
CA ASP A 131 -11.13 -25.22 -3.14
C ASP A 131 -11.13 -25.48 -4.67
N GLY A 132 -10.17 -26.21 -5.18
CA GLY A 132 -10.38 -27.05 -6.36
C GLY A 132 -10.29 -26.40 -7.74
N PHE A 133 -9.45 -25.40 -7.97
CA PHE A 133 -9.12 -24.97 -9.34
C PHE A 133 -7.60 -24.96 -9.60
N PHE A 134 -7.12 -26.03 -10.28
CA PHE A 134 -5.84 -26.14 -10.98
C PHE A 134 -4.55 -25.84 -10.19
N PHE A 135 -3.92 -26.85 -9.58
CA PHE A 135 -2.55 -27.24 -9.93
C PHE A 135 -2.18 -28.53 -9.17
N ASN A 136 -2.22 -29.63 -9.91
CA ASN A 136 -1.65 -30.92 -9.48
C ASN A 136 -0.11 -30.80 -9.56
N ARG A 137 0.54 -30.23 -8.56
CA ARG A 137 1.96 -30.33 -8.30
C ARG A 137 2.17 -30.54 -6.81
N HIS A 138 2.85 -31.62 -6.50
CA HIS A 138 3.35 -31.95 -5.16
C HIS A 138 4.18 -30.80 -4.58
N LEU A 139 3.56 -29.84 -3.94
CA LEU A 139 4.21 -28.84 -3.13
C LEU A 139 4.03 -29.21 -1.66
N HIS A 140 5.13 -29.24 -0.95
CA HIS A 140 5.21 -29.53 0.48
C HIS A 140 4.16 -28.69 1.23
N ARG A 141 3.28 -29.37 1.99
CA ARG A 141 2.37 -28.70 2.92
C ARG A 141 3.18 -27.83 3.87
N PRO A 142 2.85 -26.54 4.02
CA PRO A 142 3.46 -25.74 5.09
C PRO A 142 3.12 -26.38 6.44
N PRO A 143 4.00 -26.26 7.44
CA PRO A 143 3.72 -26.76 8.78
C PRO A 143 2.43 -26.12 9.32
N PRO A 144 1.59 -26.87 10.04
CA PRO A 144 0.37 -26.32 10.62
C PRO A 144 0.74 -25.16 11.57
N PRO A 145 -0.09 -24.12 11.65
CA PRO A 145 0.17 -23.00 12.55
C PRO A 145 0.28 -23.48 13.99
N PRO A 146 1.13 -22.85 14.81
CA PRO A 146 1.26 -23.21 16.21
C PRO A 146 -0.12 -23.13 16.88
N HIS A 147 -0.54 -24.24 17.50
CA HIS A 147 -1.80 -24.34 18.20
C HIS A 147 -1.86 -23.23 19.27
N PHE A 148 -2.63 -22.20 19.01
CA PHE A 148 -3.05 -21.28 20.06
C PHE A 148 -3.81 -22.08 21.11
N PHE A 149 -3.31 -22.07 22.32
CA PHE A 149 -3.80 -22.77 23.48
C PHE A 149 -5.31 -22.62 23.60
N ARG A 150 -6.02 -23.70 23.32
CA ARG A 150 -7.44 -23.84 23.65
C ARG A 150 -7.51 -23.93 25.17
N GLY A 151 -7.97 -22.84 25.80
CA GLY A 151 -8.09 -22.74 27.24
C GLY A 151 -8.80 -23.94 27.84
N LYS A 152 -8.15 -24.64 28.78
CA LYS A 152 -8.71 -25.69 29.59
C LYS A 152 -9.91 -25.09 30.37
N ARG A 153 -11.12 -25.57 30.10
CA ARG A 153 -12.27 -25.36 30.99
C ARG A 153 -11.99 -26.01 32.32
N PHE A 154 -11.87 -25.21 33.36
CA PHE A 154 -11.90 -25.69 34.73
C PHE A 154 -13.29 -26.22 35.02
N HIS A 155 -13.43 -27.53 35.14
CA HIS A 155 -14.60 -28.13 35.79
C HIS A 155 -14.48 -27.90 37.30
N ARG A 156 -15.39 -27.09 37.83
CA ARG A 156 -15.63 -26.92 39.26
C ARG A 156 -16.46 -28.11 39.70
N HIS A 157 -15.90 -28.99 40.50
CA HIS A 157 -16.68 -30.00 41.27
C HIS A 157 -17.14 -29.39 42.58
N HIS A 158 -18.41 -29.55 42.84
CA HIS A 158 -19.02 -29.39 44.15
C HIS A 158 -18.74 -30.60 45.03
#